data_e571ec5ac3b31274ade95e14eefabaaf
#
_entry.id   e571ec5ac3b31274ade95e14eefabaaf
#
_cell.length_a   1.000
_cell.length_b   1.000
_cell.length_c   1.000
_cell.angle_alpha   90.00
_cell.angle_beta   90.00
_cell.angle_gamma   90.00
#
_symmetry.space_group_name_H-M   'P 1'
#
loop_
_entity.id
_entity.type
_entity.pdbx_description
1 polymer ?
#
loop_
_entity_poly.entity_id
_entity_poly.type
_entity_poly.pdbx_seq_one_letter_code
_entity_poly.pdbx_strand_id
1 'polypeptide(L)'
;FAVVFAFGQIVRVIEQPGLQLKYPAPFESVRFFDRRILTIDNPEAERFITSEKKNLLVDSYVKWRIVEPRKFFVSFKGDERLAQDRLTQLVRSALNEEFTKRTVREIISDQREQVMEGIRKKVADDAADIGVEIVDVRLKRVDLLAEISDSVYRRMEAERKRVANELRSMGAAESDKIRANAERQRDTILAEAYREAQKIKGAGDAKATALYADAFGRDPQFAQFYQSLQAYRSSFK
;
A
#
# COMPACT_ATOMS: atom_id res chain seq x y z
N PHE A 1 -23.91 13.57 35.77
CA PHE A 1 -24.27 12.64 36.83
C PHE A 1 -24.11 13.26 38.20
N ALA A 2 -24.96 12.87 39.14
CA ALA A 2 -24.77 13.23 40.56
C ALA A 2 -24.66 11.93 41.38
N VAL A 3 -23.61 11.86 42.17
CA VAL A 3 -23.38 10.71 43.06
C VAL A 3 -23.57 11.18 44.49
N VAL A 4 -24.48 10.50 45.20
CA VAL A 4 -24.81 10.78 46.59
C VAL A 4 -24.05 9.82 47.52
N PHE A 5 -23.36 10.39 48.47
CA PHE A 5 -22.55 9.70 49.46
C PHE A 5 -23.16 9.84 50.85
N ALA A 6 -23.22 8.75 51.59
CA ALA A 6 -23.49 8.80 53.02
C ALA A 6 -22.37 8.04 53.77
N PHE A 7 -21.80 8.68 54.76
CA PHE A 7 -20.67 8.16 55.55
C PHE A 7 -19.46 7.66 54.70
N GLY A 8 -19.21 8.31 53.56
CA GLY A 8 -18.13 7.93 52.65
C GLY A 8 -18.42 6.82 51.67
N GLN A 9 -19.63 6.23 51.73
CA GLN A 9 -20.06 5.21 50.76
C GLN A 9 -21.04 5.75 49.75
N ILE A 10 -21.01 5.22 48.50
CA ILE A 10 -21.95 5.56 47.46
C ILE A 10 -23.32 4.93 47.76
N VAL A 11 -24.30 5.77 48.01
CA VAL A 11 -25.67 5.32 48.29
C VAL A 11 -26.48 5.22 47.01
N ARG A 12 -26.45 6.24 46.18
CA ARG A 12 -27.19 6.28 44.92
C ARG A 12 -26.48 7.11 43.88
N VAL A 13 -26.72 6.75 42.62
CA VAL A 13 -26.26 7.51 41.44
C VAL A 13 -27.50 8.07 40.74
N ILE A 14 -27.52 9.35 40.50
CA ILE A 14 -28.62 10.05 39.80
C ILE A 14 -28.15 10.32 38.38
N GLU A 15 -28.80 9.68 37.44
CA GLU A 15 -28.46 9.77 36.00
C GLU A 15 -29.39 10.74 35.26
N GLN A 16 -30.63 10.84 35.72
CA GLN A 16 -31.64 11.68 35.11
C GLN A 16 -31.71 13.05 35.79
N PRO A 17 -31.85 14.15 35.00
CA PRO A 17 -32.07 15.46 35.56
C PRO A 17 -33.45 15.53 36.24
N GLY A 18 -33.51 16.18 37.38
CA GLY A 18 -34.76 16.37 38.14
C GLY A 18 -34.51 16.83 39.55
N LEU A 19 -35.61 17.17 40.24
CA LEU A 19 -35.54 17.53 41.64
C LEU A 19 -35.34 16.29 42.49
N GLN A 20 -34.28 16.24 43.28
CA GLN A 20 -33.94 15.17 44.15
C GLN A 20 -33.73 15.64 45.55
N LEU A 21 -34.35 14.97 46.51
CA LEU A 21 -34.20 15.29 47.92
C LEU A 21 -33.01 14.52 48.50
N LYS A 22 -32.19 15.19 49.30
CA LYS A 22 -31.10 14.61 50.07
C LYS A 22 -31.18 14.99 51.52
N TYR A 23 -30.60 14.19 52.39
CA TYR A 23 -30.43 14.58 53.78
C TYR A 23 -29.39 15.69 53.94
N PRO A 24 -29.55 16.60 54.92
CA PRO A 24 -28.62 17.67 55.16
C PRO A 24 -27.25 17.11 55.55
N ALA A 25 -26.19 17.90 55.29
CA ALA A 25 -24.86 17.60 55.81
C ALA A 25 -24.88 17.54 57.35
N PRO A 26 -24.17 16.60 57.98
CA PRO A 26 -23.12 15.75 57.46
C PRO A 26 -23.54 14.35 56.95
N PHE A 27 -24.85 14.06 56.94
CA PHE A 27 -25.36 12.71 56.61
C PHE A 27 -25.15 12.34 55.12
N GLU A 28 -25.51 13.27 54.23
CA GLU A 28 -25.31 13.02 52.80
C GLU A 28 -24.52 14.17 52.13
N SER A 29 -23.58 13.80 51.27
CA SER A 29 -22.87 14.70 50.40
C SER A 29 -23.09 14.32 48.95
N VAL A 30 -23.07 15.30 48.02
CA VAL A 30 -23.27 15.07 46.60
C VAL A 30 -22.06 15.56 45.84
N ARG A 31 -21.57 14.73 44.92
CA ARG A 31 -20.56 15.13 43.92
C ARG A 31 -21.16 15.05 42.53
N PHE A 32 -20.87 16.04 41.69
CA PHE A 32 -21.32 16.09 40.31
C PHE A 32 -20.18 15.67 39.39
N PHE A 33 -20.52 14.83 38.43
CA PHE A 33 -19.61 14.40 37.37
C PHE A 33 -20.16 14.86 36.02
N ASP A 34 -19.28 15.40 35.20
CA ASP A 34 -19.69 15.85 33.88
C ASP A 34 -19.89 14.64 32.96
N ARG A 35 -20.96 14.69 32.14
CA ARG A 35 -21.27 13.68 31.11
C ARG A 35 -20.78 14.10 29.74
N ARG A 36 -20.29 15.34 29.61
CA ARG A 36 -19.76 15.86 28.35
C ARG A 36 -18.50 15.09 27.95
N ILE A 37 -18.20 15.15 26.64
CA ILE A 37 -16.97 14.63 26.11
C ILE A 37 -15.82 15.54 26.55
N LEU A 38 -14.88 14.96 27.27
CA LEU A 38 -13.64 15.58 27.68
C LEU A 38 -12.55 15.23 26.68
N THR A 39 -11.57 16.12 26.51
CA THR A 39 -10.45 15.91 25.60
C THR A 39 -9.15 15.95 26.40
N ILE A 40 -8.35 14.91 26.23
CA ILE A 40 -6.95 14.90 26.66
C ILE A 40 -6.11 15.27 25.44
N ASP A 41 -5.46 16.39 25.50
CA ASP A 41 -4.55 16.88 24.48
C ASP A 41 -3.18 17.05 25.10
N ASN A 42 -2.23 16.21 24.70
CA ASN A 42 -0.87 16.31 25.20
C ASN A 42 -0.10 17.28 24.28
N PRO A 43 0.33 18.45 24.77
CA PRO A 43 1.01 19.43 23.92
C PRO A 43 2.43 19.01 23.53
N GLU A 44 3.00 18.02 24.23
CA GLU A 44 4.33 17.50 23.94
C GLU A 44 4.25 16.25 23.06
N ALA A 45 4.97 16.29 21.92
CA ALA A 45 5.10 15.13 21.06
C ALA A 45 5.85 14.01 21.80
N GLU A 46 5.24 12.85 21.88
CA GLU A 46 5.83 11.66 22.48
C GLU A 46 6.67 10.90 21.47
N ARG A 47 7.75 10.30 21.97
CA ARG A 47 8.68 9.52 21.16
C ARG A 47 8.34 8.04 21.19
N PHE A 48 8.11 7.44 20.02
CA PHE A 48 7.83 6.02 19.85
C PHE A 48 8.84 5.36 18.93
N ILE A 49 9.09 4.05 19.12
CA ILE A 49 10.01 3.26 18.32
C ILE A 49 9.20 2.29 17.45
N THR A 50 9.47 2.28 16.14
CA THR A 50 8.83 1.38 15.19
C THR A 50 9.54 0.02 15.10
N SER A 51 8.92 -0.97 14.40
CA SER A 51 9.52 -2.27 14.11
C SER A 51 10.89 -2.16 13.40
N GLU A 52 11.09 -1.08 12.63
CA GLU A 52 12.34 -0.78 11.95
C GLU A 52 13.37 -0.07 12.84
N LYS A 53 13.13 0.03 14.15
CA LYS A 53 13.97 0.75 15.14
C LYS A 53 14.14 2.25 14.82
N LYS A 54 13.15 2.86 14.18
CA LYS A 54 13.12 4.30 13.88
C LYS A 54 12.30 5.03 14.94
N ASN A 55 12.78 6.19 15.37
CA ASN A 55 12.08 7.05 16.31
C ASN A 55 11.09 7.95 15.59
N LEU A 56 9.83 7.89 16.01
CA LEU A 56 8.76 8.78 15.60
C LEU A 56 8.41 9.73 16.73
N LEU A 57 8.15 10.99 16.40
CA LEU A 57 7.51 11.97 17.26
C LEU A 57 6.02 12.01 16.90
N VAL A 58 5.19 11.71 17.86
CA VAL A 58 3.75 11.56 17.64
C VAL A 58 2.98 12.44 18.61
N ASP A 59 2.12 13.28 18.06
CA ASP A 59 1.12 14.04 18.80
C ASP A 59 -0.21 13.33 18.69
N SER A 60 -0.86 13.10 19.82
CA SER A 60 -2.16 12.43 19.87
C SER A 60 -3.14 13.16 20.76
N TYR A 61 -4.42 13.00 20.49
CA TYR A 61 -5.46 13.43 21.39
C TYR A 61 -6.49 12.31 21.60
N VAL A 62 -7.13 12.33 22.75
CA VAL A 62 -8.13 11.35 23.14
C VAL A 62 -9.39 12.07 23.57
N LYS A 63 -10.53 11.64 23.05
CA LYS A 63 -11.84 12.05 23.50
C LYS A 63 -12.46 10.96 24.33
N TRP A 64 -12.88 11.29 25.53
CA TRP A 64 -13.44 10.36 26.48
C TRP A 64 -14.60 10.96 27.24
N ARG A 65 -15.41 10.12 27.86
CA ARG A 65 -16.52 10.53 28.73
C ARG A 65 -16.71 9.54 29.87
N ILE A 66 -17.28 10.04 30.96
CA ILE A 66 -17.66 9.21 32.10
C ILE A 66 -19.00 8.55 31.78
N VAL A 67 -19.08 7.21 31.81
CA VAL A 67 -20.32 6.45 31.60
C VAL A 67 -20.79 5.83 32.88
N GLU A 68 -19.89 5.24 33.68
CA GLU A 68 -20.21 4.61 34.96
C GLU A 68 -19.58 5.40 36.13
N PRO A 69 -20.32 6.39 36.69
CA PRO A 69 -19.78 7.24 37.76
C PRO A 69 -19.37 6.47 39.02
N ARG A 70 -19.98 5.31 39.26
CA ARG A 70 -19.63 4.47 40.40
C ARG A 70 -18.24 3.86 40.27
N LYS A 71 -17.93 3.25 39.13
CA LYS A 71 -16.60 2.70 38.85
C LYS A 71 -15.54 3.81 38.82
N PHE A 72 -15.89 4.91 38.18
CA PHE A 72 -15.02 6.07 38.10
C PHE A 72 -14.63 6.62 39.48
N PHE A 73 -15.61 6.75 40.38
CA PHE A 73 -15.35 7.21 41.71
C PHE A 73 -14.48 6.21 42.51
N VAL A 74 -14.75 4.93 42.39
CA VAL A 74 -13.95 3.90 43.09
C VAL A 74 -12.49 3.93 42.63
N SER A 75 -12.26 4.12 41.33
CA SER A 75 -10.91 4.13 40.73
C SER A 75 -10.16 5.42 41.02
N PHE A 76 -10.82 6.58 40.95
CA PHE A 76 -10.15 7.89 40.98
C PHE A 76 -10.61 8.81 42.11
N LYS A 77 -11.50 8.33 43.00
CA LYS A 77 -12.10 9.14 44.08
C LYS A 77 -12.77 10.43 43.56
N GLY A 78 -13.13 10.45 42.27
CA GLY A 78 -13.74 11.59 41.61
C GLY A 78 -12.76 12.69 41.17
N ASP A 79 -11.49 12.39 41.08
CA ASP A 79 -10.48 13.31 40.55
C ASP A 79 -10.27 13.04 39.06
N GLU A 80 -10.65 14.03 38.24
CA GLU A 80 -10.54 13.96 36.78
C GLU A 80 -9.08 14.00 36.31
N ARG A 81 -8.17 14.63 37.08
CA ARG A 81 -6.75 14.69 36.75
C ARG A 81 -6.10 13.32 36.83
N LEU A 82 -6.39 12.58 37.90
CA LEU A 82 -5.90 11.20 38.05
C LEU A 82 -6.41 10.29 36.93
N ALA A 83 -7.66 10.51 36.50
CA ALA A 83 -8.22 9.79 35.36
C ALA A 83 -7.50 10.14 34.05
N GLN A 84 -7.24 11.42 33.81
CA GLN A 84 -6.49 11.89 32.63
C GLN A 84 -5.08 11.29 32.59
N ASP A 85 -4.35 11.32 33.70
CA ASP A 85 -3.02 10.72 33.78
C ASP A 85 -3.04 9.22 33.49
N ARG A 86 -4.00 8.51 34.06
CA ARG A 86 -4.17 7.08 33.82
C ARG A 86 -4.52 6.76 32.37
N LEU A 87 -5.45 7.51 31.76
CA LEU A 87 -5.83 7.35 30.37
C LEU A 87 -4.66 7.68 29.44
N THR A 88 -3.88 8.71 29.75
CA THR A 88 -2.67 9.04 28.98
C THR A 88 -1.67 7.87 29.01
N GLN A 89 -1.46 7.24 30.17
CA GLN A 89 -0.60 6.06 30.27
C GLN A 89 -1.13 4.87 29.46
N LEU A 90 -2.45 4.59 29.50
CA LEU A 90 -3.06 3.51 28.74
C LEU A 90 -2.92 3.75 27.22
N VAL A 91 -3.21 4.96 26.76
CA VAL A 91 -3.04 5.33 25.35
C VAL A 91 -1.60 5.22 24.91
N ARG A 92 -0.66 5.71 25.72
CA ARG A 92 0.78 5.61 25.44
C ARG A 92 1.24 4.16 25.34
N SER A 93 0.77 3.29 26.22
CA SER A 93 1.09 1.86 26.19
C SER A 93 0.54 1.19 24.92
N ALA A 94 -0.72 1.49 24.58
CA ALA A 94 -1.36 0.97 23.36
C ALA A 94 -0.67 1.46 22.08
N LEU A 95 -0.32 2.75 22.01
CA LEU A 95 0.43 3.34 20.90
C LEU A 95 1.81 2.67 20.75
N ASN A 96 2.53 2.51 21.86
CA ASN A 96 3.86 1.90 21.83
C ASN A 96 3.81 0.45 21.32
N GLU A 97 2.85 -0.33 21.79
CA GLU A 97 2.69 -1.71 21.36
C GLU A 97 2.33 -1.82 19.88
N GLU A 98 1.42 -0.99 19.39
CA GLU A 98 1.02 -1.00 17.99
C GLU A 98 2.13 -0.49 17.07
N PHE A 99 2.87 0.55 17.46
CA PHE A 99 3.95 1.09 16.65
C PHE A 99 5.17 0.17 16.59
N THR A 100 5.46 -0.56 17.66
CA THR A 100 6.56 -1.54 17.69
C THR A 100 6.33 -2.70 16.70
N LYS A 101 5.09 -3.02 16.37
CA LYS A 101 4.73 -4.09 15.43
C LYS A 101 4.73 -3.63 13.97
N ARG A 102 4.71 -2.31 13.70
CA ARG A 102 4.47 -1.75 12.37
C ARG A 102 5.66 -0.94 11.86
N THR A 103 5.71 -0.82 10.53
CA THR A 103 6.69 0.02 9.85
C THR A 103 6.23 1.47 9.81
N VAL A 104 7.19 2.39 9.64
CA VAL A 104 6.88 3.83 9.47
C VAL A 104 5.90 4.07 8.32
N ARG A 105 6.02 3.31 7.24
CA ARG A 105 5.15 3.43 6.07
C ARG A 105 3.70 3.08 6.38
N GLU A 106 3.46 2.01 7.12
CA GLU A 106 2.11 1.58 7.51
C GLU A 106 1.42 2.58 8.44
N ILE A 107 2.19 3.23 9.33
CA ILE A 107 1.67 4.24 10.26
C ILE A 107 1.28 5.54 9.55
N ILE A 108 2.02 5.92 8.49
CA ILE A 108 1.82 7.21 7.79
C ILE A 108 0.84 7.08 6.61
N SER A 109 0.72 5.88 5.99
CA SER A 109 -0.03 5.66 4.75
C SER A 109 -1.44 5.09 4.98
N ASP A 110 -1.96 4.39 3.99
CA ASP A 110 -3.35 3.91 3.87
C ASP A 110 -3.85 3.00 5.01
N GLN A 111 -2.97 2.46 5.84
CA GLN A 111 -3.33 1.62 6.98
C GLN A 111 -3.52 2.39 8.30
N ARG A 112 -3.37 3.72 8.27
CA ARG A 112 -3.50 4.58 9.45
C ARG A 112 -4.84 4.40 10.18
N GLU A 113 -5.94 4.28 9.44
CA GLU A 113 -7.26 4.08 10.05
C GLU A 113 -7.38 2.73 10.79
N GLN A 114 -6.81 1.68 10.23
CA GLN A 114 -6.81 0.36 10.88
C GLN A 114 -5.97 0.37 12.15
N VAL A 115 -4.84 1.08 12.15
CA VAL A 115 -3.99 1.26 13.34
C VAL A 115 -4.76 2.00 14.43
N MET A 116 -5.44 3.10 14.07
CA MET A 116 -6.23 3.90 15.01
C MET A 116 -7.40 3.10 15.60
N GLU A 117 -8.09 2.33 14.78
CA GLU A 117 -9.19 1.49 15.26
C GLU A 117 -8.70 0.40 16.22
N GLY A 118 -7.56 -0.21 15.94
CA GLY A 118 -6.92 -1.19 16.83
C GLY A 118 -6.56 -0.59 18.19
N ILE A 119 -5.94 0.60 18.18
CA ILE A 119 -5.59 1.34 19.39
C ILE A 119 -6.84 1.74 20.17
N ARG A 120 -7.86 2.31 19.49
CA ARG A 120 -9.11 2.71 20.09
C ARG A 120 -9.79 1.54 20.80
N LYS A 121 -9.88 0.38 20.14
CA LYS A 121 -10.51 -0.82 20.70
C LYS A 121 -9.79 -1.31 21.95
N LYS A 122 -8.48 -1.37 21.90
CA LYS A 122 -7.67 -1.80 23.04
C LYS A 122 -7.79 -0.85 24.24
N VAL A 123 -7.68 0.46 23.98
CA VAL A 123 -7.83 1.46 25.06
C VAL A 123 -9.25 1.48 25.60
N ALA A 124 -10.27 1.22 24.75
CA ALA A 124 -11.66 1.14 25.18
C ALA A 124 -11.91 -0.05 26.13
N ASP A 125 -11.32 -1.20 25.83
CA ASP A 125 -11.44 -2.39 26.69
C ASP A 125 -10.82 -2.11 28.08
N ASP A 126 -9.62 -1.55 28.14
CA ASP A 126 -8.96 -1.19 29.39
C ASP A 126 -9.67 -0.03 30.15
N ALA A 127 -10.30 0.89 29.42
CA ALA A 127 -11.02 2.03 29.98
C ALA A 127 -12.40 1.66 30.56
N ALA A 128 -13.03 0.59 30.07
CA ALA A 128 -14.31 0.11 30.55
C ALA A 128 -14.25 -0.33 32.02
N ASP A 129 -13.12 -0.89 32.46
CA ASP A 129 -12.92 -1.32 33.84
C ASP A 129 -12.92 -0.16 34.85
N ILE A 130 -12.54 1.02 34.39
CA ILE A 130 -12.47 2.25 35.20
C ILE A 130 -13.71 3.15 35.05
N GLY A 131 -14.72 2.69 34.32
CA GLY A 131 -16.01 3.38 34.14
C GLY A 131 -15.99 4.53 33.15
N VAL A 132 -15.04 4.51 32.21
CA VAL A 132 -14.81 5.55 31.17
C VAL A 132 -15.00 4.94 29.79
N GLU A 133 -15.64 5.68 28.91
CA GLU A 133 -15.76 5.33 27.50
C GLU A 133 -14.81 6.18 26.67
N ILE A 134 -14.04 5.54 25.82
CA ILE A 134 -13.21 6.20 24.82
C ILE A 134 -14.06 6.44 23.57
N VAL A 135 -14.32 7.69 23.26
CA VAL A 135 -15.11 8.10 22.10
C VAL A 135 -14.26 8.07 20.84
N ASP A 136 -13.05 8.63 20.91
CA ASP A 136 -12.16 8.72 19.76
C ASP A 136 -10.69 8.84 20.20
N VAL A 137 -9.79 8.23 19.43
CA VAL A 137 -8.34 8.36 19.58
C VAL A 137 -7.76 8.72 18.24
N ARG A 138 -7.06 9.83 18.14
CA ARG A 138 -6.45 10.25 16.87
C ARG A 138 -5.03 10.78 17.05
N LEU A 139 -4.23 10.52 16.03
CA LEU A 139 -2.94 11.15 15.85
C LEU A 139 -3.13 12.49 15.16
N LYS A 140 -2.59 13.56 15.73
CA LYS A 140 -2.54 14.88 15.11
C LYS A 140 -1.42 14.95 14.08
N ARG A 141 -0.23 14.59 14.51
CA ARG A 141 1.01 14.70 13.77
C ARG A 141 1.90 13.50 14.03
N VAL A 142 2.56 13.04 13.01
CA VAL A 142 3.57 11.99 13.08
C VAL A 142 4.78 12.48 12.31
N ASP A 143 5.86 12.78 13.00
CA ASP A 143 7.11 13.25 12.42
C ASP A 143 8.23 12.26 12.68
N LEU A 144 9.15 12.19 11.75
CA LEU A 144 10.44 11.54 11.95
C LEU A 144 11.40 12.54 12.61
N LEU A 145 12.22 12.07 13.55
CA LEU A 145 13.31 12.90 14.04
C LEU A 145 14.17 13.40 12.86
N ALA A 146 14.47 14.69 12.84
CA ALA A 146 15.18 15.34 11.73
C ALA A 146 16.51 14.66 11.38
N GLU A 147 17.22 14.13 12.38
CA GLU A 147 18.49 13.41 12.19
C GLU A 147 18.38 12.13 11.35
N ILE A 148 17.18 11.55 11.28
CA ILE A 148 16.92 10.28 10.56
C ILE A 148 16.20 10.54 9.24
N SER A 149 15.50 11.67 9.11
CA SER A 149 14.69 12.01 7.95
C SER A 149 15.46 11.92 6.65
N ASP A 150 16.61 12.54 6.55
CA ASP A 150 17.44 12.56 5.34
C ASP A 150 17.90 11.18 4.90
N SER A 151 18.29 10.32 5.83
CA SER A 151 18.71 8.95 5.53
C SER A 151 17.56 8.09 5.04
N VAL A 152 16.36 8.28 5.60
CA VAL A 152 15.13 7.58 5.19
C VAL A 152 14.68 8.04 3.81
N TYR A 153 14.67 9.35 3.55
CA TYR A 153 14.31 9.89 2.23
C TYR A 153 15.27 9.42 1.15
N ARG A 154 16.59 9.45 1.38
CA ARG A 154 17.59 8.91 0.46
C ARG A 154 17.40 7.41 0.19
N ARG A 155 17.07 6.64 1.21
CA ARG A 155 16.79 5.21 1.05
C ARG A 155 15.52 4.95 0.26
N MET A 156 14.44 5.70 0.53
CA MET A 156 13.20 5.62 -0.25
C MET A 156 13.41 6.03 -1.70
N GLU A 157 14.20 7.07 -1.96
CA GLU A 157 14.56 7.50 -3.31
C GLU A 157 15.38 6.42 -4.04
N ALA A 158 16.39 5.85 -3.37
CA ALA A 158 17.20 4.77 -3.93
C ALA A 158 16.35 3.53 -4.26
N GLU A 159 15.43 3.16 -3.38
CA GLU A 159 14.52 2.04 -3.62
C GLU A 159 13.57 2.31 -4.80
N ARG A 160 13.02 3.51 -4.89
CA ARG A 160 12.21 3.91 -6.06
C ARG A 160 12.99 3.89 -7.36
N LYS A 161 14.23 4.36 -7.34
CA LYS A 161 15.14 4.29 -8.50
C LYS A 161 15.45 2.84 -8.87
N ARG A 162 15.68 1.97 -7.89
CA ARG A 162 15.93 0.54 -8.12
C ARG A 162 14.75 -0.12 -8.82
N VAL A 163 13.54 0.05 -8.30
CA VAL A 163 12.32 -0.52 -8.90
C VAL A 163 12.08 0.04 -10.32
N ALA A 164 12.27 1.34 -10.51
CA ALA A 164 12.12 1.94 -11.83
C ALA A 164 13.14 1.40 -12.84
N ASN A 165 14.39 1.19 -12.43
CA ASN A 165 15.43 0.61 -13.30
C ASN A 165 15.14 -0.87 -13.60
N GLU A 166 14.67 -1.63 -12.63
CA GLU A 166 14.25 -3.03 -12.80
C GLU A 166 13.13 -3.15 -13.85
N LEU A 167 12.08 -2.33 -13.70
CA LEU A 167 10.98 -2.30 -14.67
C LEU A 167 11.42 -1.86 -16.07
N ARG A 168 12.32 -0.88 -16.18
CA ARG A 168 12.89 -0.48 -17.48
C ARG A 168 13.71 -1.59 -18.11
N SER A 169 14.54 -2.27 -17.33
CA SER A 169 15.36 -3.39 -17.81
C SER A 169 14.49 -4.57 -18.26
N MET A 170 13.44 -4.89 -17.51
CA MET A 170 12.47 -5.92 -17.92
C MET A 170 11.74 -5.53 -19.21
N GLY A 171 11.31 -4.27 -19.33
CA GLY A 171 10.68 -3.77 -20.53
C GLY A 171 11.61 -3.77 -21.75
N ALA A 172 12.88 -3.43 -21.59
CA ALA A 172 13.87 -3.50 -22.65
C ALA A 172 14.11 -4.96 -23.08
N ALA A 173 14.30 -5.87 -22.14
CA ALA A 173 14.50 -7.29 -22.44
C ALA A 173 13.29 -7.91 -23.18
N GLU A 174 12.07 -7.54 -22.78
CA GLU A 174 10.88 -8.03 -23.47
C GLU A 174 10.72 -7.42 -24.87
N SER A 175 11.06 -6.13 -25.04
CA SER A 175 11.10 -5.49 -26.36
C SER A 175 12.10 -6.18 -27.29
N ASP A 176 13.29 -6.49 -26.81
CA ASP A 176 14.33 -7.18 -27.61
C ASP A 176 13.88 -8.60 -27.98
N LYS A 177 13.22 -9.32 -27.10
CA LYS A 177 12.61 -10.63 -27.40
C LYS A 177 11.57 -10.52 -28.51
N ILE A 178 10.65 -9.58 -28.41
CA ILE A 178 9.60 -9.39 -29.41
C ILE A 178 10.23 -9.04 -30.75
N ARG A 179 11.21 -8.16 -30.78
CA ARG A 179 11.92 -7.77 -32.00
C ARG A 179 12.66 -8.94 -32.61
N ALA A 180 13.42 -9.71 -31.82
CA ALA A 180 14.15 -10.87 -32.30
C ALA A 180 13.21 -11.97 -32.85
N ASN A 181 12.06 -12.18 -32.23
CA ASN A 181 11.04 -13.10 -32.74
C ASN A 181 10.43 -12.62 -34.06
N ALA A 182 10.11 -11.33 -34.17
CA ALA A 182 9.59 -10.74 -35.42
C ALA A 182 10.61 -10.84 -36.56
N GLU A 183 11.87 -10.54 -36.30
CA GLU A 183 12.97 -10.69 -37.29
C GLU A 183 13.13 -12.14 -37.74
N ARG A 184 13.10 -13.09 -36.80
CA ARG A 184 13.15 -14.53 -37.14
C ARG A 184 11.97 -14.96 -38.00
N GLN A 185 10.74 -14.52 -37.67
CA GLN A 185 9.57 -14.83 -38.47
C GLN A 185 9.67 -14.22 -39.89
N ARG A 186 10.11 -12.96 -39.96
CA ARG A 186 10.34 -12.30 -41.26
C ARG A 186 11.34 -13.08 -42.09
N ASP A 187 12.48 -13.46 -41.52
CA ASP A 187 13.52 -14.18 -42.26
C ASP A 187 13.04 -15.58 -42.70
N THR A 188 12.26 -16.26 -41.86
CA THR A 188 11.62 -17.52 -42.23
C THR A 188 10.66 -17.36 -43.42
N ILE A 189 9.79 -16.36 -43.35
CA ILE A 189 8.83 -16.06 -44.44
C ILE A 189 9.54 -15.73 -45.75
N LEU A 190 10.59 -14.91 -45.67
CA LEU A 190 11.40 -14.55 -46.85
C LEU A 190 12.13 -15.74 -47.44
N ALA A 191 12.70 -16.61 -46.60
CA ALA A 191 13.39 -17.82 -47.04
C ALA A 191 12.41 -18.82 -47.70
N GLU A 192 11.20 -18.97 -47.12
CA GLU A 192 10.17 -19.83 -47.69
C GLU A 192 9.68 -19.29 -49.03
N ALA A 193 9.41 -17.99 -49.12
CA ALA A 193 9.00 -17.33 -50.36
C ALA A 193 10.08 -17.45 -51.47
N TYR A 194 11.36 -17.26 -51.09
CA TYR A 194 12.48 -17.44 -52.01
C TYR A 194 12.60 -18.89 -52.49
N ARG A 195 12.48 -19.87 -51.57
CA ARG A 195 12.48 -21.29 -51.91
C ARG A 195 11.36 -21.62 -52.91
N GLU A 196 10.15 -21.13 -52.64
CA GLU A 196 8.99 -21.41 -53.55
C GLU A 196 9.17 -20.73 -54.89
N ALA A 197 9.68 -19.49 -54.92
CA ALA A 197 10.00 -18.79 -56.18
C ALA A 197 11.05 -19.55 -56.99
N GLN A 198 12.12 -20.06 -56.38
CA GLN A 198 13.14 -20.86 -57.06
C GLN A 198 12.60 -22.20 -57.57
N LYS A 199 11.68 -22.83 -56.83
CA LYS A 199 11.02 -24.07 -57.23
C LYS A 199 10.14 -23.87 -58.46
N ILE A 200 9.34 -22.79 -58.48
CA ILE A 200 8.50 -22.42 -59.62
C ILE A 200 9.38 -22.09 -60.82
N LYS A 201 10.44 -21.29 -60.64
CA LYS A 201 11.38 -20.95 -61.70
C LYS A 201 12.06 -22.21 -62.27
N GLY A 202 12.59 -23.08 -61.40
CA GLY A 202 13.22 -24.30 -61.79
C GLY A 202 12.25 -25.26 -62.57
N ALA A 203 10.99 -25.34 -62.16
CA ALA A 203 9.96 -26.09 -62.87
C ALA A 203 9.65 -25.49 -64.24
N GLY A 204 9.66 -24.14 -64.33
CA GLY A 204 9.49 -23.42 -65.61
C GLY A 204 10.65 -23.68 -66.55
N ASP A 205 11.89 -23.51 -66.05
CA ASP A 205 13.12 -23.76 -66.81
C ASP A 205 13.23 -25.21 -67.31
N ALA A 206 12.87 -26.20 -66.45
CA ALA A 206 12.80 -27.59 -66.84
C ALA A 206 11.80 -27.88 -67.99
N LYS A 207 10.59 -27.28 -67.90
CA LYS A 207 9.60 -27.39 -68.96
C LYS A 207 10.09 -26.74 -70.25
N ALA A 208 10.67 -25.56 -70.17
CA ALA A 208 11.20 -24.86 -71.32
C ALA A 208 12.32 -25.69 -71.97
N THR A 209 13.25 -26.22 -71.18
CA THR A 209 14.36 -27.06 -71.69
C THR A 209 13.84 -28.34 -72.33
N ALA A 210 12.80 -28.99 -71.74
CA ALA A 210 12.20 -30.19 -72.33
C ALA A 210 11.50 -29.88 -73.69
N LEU A 211 10.80 -28.75 -73.78
CA LEU A 211 10.18 -28.29 -75.05
C LEU A 211 11.21 -27.99 -76.15
N TYR A 212 12.30 -27.28 -75.78
CA TYR A 212 13.38 -27.01 -76.68
C TYR A 212 14.10 -28.30 -77.13
N ALA A 213 14.35 -29.22 -76.21
CA ALA A 213 14.97 -30.50 -76.57
C ALA A 213 14.10 -31.35 -77.51
N ASP A 214 12.80 -31.36 -77.31
CA ASP A 214 11.87 -32.04 -78.22
C ASP A 214 11.82 -31.38 -79.62
N ALA A 215 11.72 -30.05 -79.63
CA ALA A 215 11.67 -29.27 -80.85
C ALA A 215 12.99 -29.37 -81.66
N PHE A 216 14.12 -29.20 -81.01
CA PHE A 216 15.46 -29.31 -81.66
C PHE A 216 15.86 -30.75 -82.04
N GLY A 217 15.31 -31.76 -81.37
CA GLY A 217 15.51 -33.14 -81.73
C GLY A 217 14.82 -33.53 -83.03
N ARG A 218 13.83 -32.79 -83.45
CA ARG A 218 13.08 -33.01 -84.74
C ARG A 218 13.88 -32.47 -85.96
N ASP A 219 14.62 -31.40 -85.80
CA ASP A 219 15.50 -30.84 -86.86
C ASP A 219 16.83 -30.34 -86.28
N PRO A 220 17.88 -31.20 -86.32
CA PRO A 220 19.18 -30.87 -85.72
C PRO A 220 19.94 -29.74 -86.50
N GLN A 221 19.67 -29.60 -87.80
CA GLN A 221 20.34 -28.56 -88.56
C GLN A 221 19.77 -27.18 -88.21
N PHE A 222 18.47 -27.07 -88.08
CA PHE A 222 17.82 -25.85 -87.59
C PHE A 222 18.25 -25.51 -86.16
N ALA A 223 18.41 -26.52 -85.30
CA ALA A 223 18.88 -26.30 -83.93
C ALA A 223 20.29 -25.69 -83.87
N GLN A 224 21.19 -26.18 -84.68
CA GLN A 224 22.56 -25.58 -84.76
C GLN A 224 22.54 -24.17 -85.27
N PHE A 225 21.75 -23.86 -86.24
CA PHE A 225 21.57 -22.50 -86.78
C PHE A 225 20.97 -21.59 -85.74
N TYR A 226 19.97 -21.97 -85.05
CA TYR A 226 19.32 -21.16 -83.99
C TYR A 226 20.26 -20.89 -82.82
N GLN A 227 20.99 -21.89 -82.30
CA GLN A 227 21.94 -21.74 -81.25
C GLN A 227 23.12 -20.77 -81.64
N SER A 228 23.60 -20.88 -82.88
CA SER A 228 24.65 -19.94 -83.39
C SER A 228 24.16 -18.48 -83.45
N LEU A 229 22.88 -18.29 -83.84
CA LEU A 229 22.27 -16.97 -83.87
C LEU A 229 22.10 -16.39 -82.43
N GLN A 230 21.70 -17.24 -81.50
CA GLN A 230 21.51 -16.83 -80.08
C GLN A 230 22.84 -16.55 -79.38
N ALA A 231 23.88 -17.33 -79.63
CA ALA A 231 25.26 -17.06 -79.20
C ALA A 231 25.78 -15.73 -79.79
N TYR A 232 25.53 -15.47 -81.03
CA TYR A 232 25.87 -14.22 -81.70
C TYR A 232 25.17 -13.03 -81.04
N ARG A 233 23.84 -13.15 -80.75
CA ARG A 233 23.05 -12.11 -80.11
C ARG A 233 23.46 -11.85 -78.63
N SER A 234 24.01 -12.86 -77.94
CA SER A 234 24.52 -12.69 -76.55
C SER A 234 25.89 -12.09 -76.47
N SER A 235 26.72 -12.26 -77.54
CA SER A 235 28.08 -11.74 -77.61
C SER A 235 28.13 -10.25 -77.96
N PHE A 236 27.07 -9.69 -78.52
CA PHE A 236 26.95 -8.29 -78.92
C PHE A 236 25.99 -7.46 -78.06
N LYS A 237 25.68 -7.92 -76.82
CA LYS A 237 25.02 -7.18 -75.75
C LYS A 237 26.01 -6.78 -74.71
#